data_8c3cbaa4605584b964bd28504eac4687
#
_entry.id   8c3cbaa4605584b964bd28504eac4687
#
_cell.length_a   1.000
_cell.length_b   1.000
_cell.length_c   1.000
_cell.angle_alpha   90.00
_cell.angle_beta   90.00
_cell.angle_gamma   90.00
#
_symmetry.space_group_name_H-M   'P 1'
#
loop_
_entity.id
_entity.type
_entity.pdbx_description
1 polymer ?
#
loop_
_entity_poly.entity_id
_entity_poly.type
_entity_poly.pdbx_seq_one_letter_code
_entity_poly.pdbx_strand_id
1 'polypeptide(L)'
;MIGNTVTLVVLPSRTPLDATSIRIGLDIDSFAWSFSADLFGRTSLDLAAPDANGPKTVELEINGWTWRFLVERYSGSGKHPSERYTISGASRTQLLDAPYAPKRSAVNTAPLNARQVVDDQLQYTGFSVSWDVENMGPPDWTLPAGAFSYQDQTPMQVIVKLAEVAGGIVRPGLMDDSMTILPRYREATWYWDTAIPDRIIPAAIVAEWGSEWSPQPAWN
;
A
#
# COMPACT_ATOMS: atom_id res chain seq x y z
N MET A 1 -25.08 -6.07 -20.08
CA MET A 1 -23.90 -6.69 -19.40
C MET A 1 -22.82 -5.62 -19.38
N ILE A 2 -22.39 -5.17 -18.22
CA ILE A 2 -21.28 -4.21 -18.11
C ILE A 2 -20.01 -5.06 -18.03
N GLY A 3 -19.20 -5.07 -19.09
CA GLY A 3 -17.92 -5.74 -19.09
C GLY A 3 -16.86 -4.83 -18.46
N ASN A 4 -16.02 -5.36 -17.56
CA ASN A 4 -14.85 -4.64 -17.08
C ASN A 4 -13.75 -4.71 -18.14
N THR A 5 -13.09 -3.58 -18.39
CA THR A 5 -11.85 -3.52 -19.17
C THR A 5 -10.68 -3.68 -18.22
N VAL A 6 -9.87 -4.72 -18.43
CA VAL A 6 -8.71 -5.01 -17.59
C VAL A 6 -7.50 -5.22 -18.48
N THR A 7 -6.41 -4.50 -18.22
CA THR A 7 -5.12 -4.69 -18.90
C THR A 7 -4.01 -4.82 -17.87
N LEU A 8 -3.09 -5.77 -18.10
CA LEU A 8 -1.89 -5.96 -17.30
C LEU A 8 -0.69 -5.96 -18.22
N VAL A 9 0.26 -5.06 -18.00
CA VAL A 9 1.47 -4.92 -18.83
C VAL A 9 2.72 -4.87 -17.97
N VAL A 10 3.83 -5.38 -18.49
CA VAL A 10 5.14 -5.24 -17.85
C VAL A 10 5.83 -3.97 -18.32
N LEU A 11 6.42 -3.22 -17.39
CA LEU A 11 7.19 -2.01 -17.69
C LEU A 11 8.69 -2.31 -17.81
N PRO A 12 9.46 -1.49 -18.56
CA PRO A 12 9.03 -0.31 -19.32
C PRO A 12 8.47 -0.60 -20.70
N SER A 13 8.57 -1.85 -21.18
CA SER A 13 8.22 -2.23 -22.56
C SER A 13 6.73 -2.13 -22.88
N ARG A 14 5.85 -2.08 -21.86
CA ARG A 14 4.39 -2.17 -21.95
C ARG A 14 3.90 -3.44 -22.65
N THR A 15 4.67 -4.51 -22.54
CA THR A 15 4.30 -5.81 -23.10
C THR A 15 3.13 -6.39 -22.32
N PRO A 16 2.03 -6.78 -22.96
CA PRO A 16 0.88 -7.35 -22.27
C PRO A 16 1.21 -8.72 -21.66
N LEU A 17 0.60 -8.97 -20.51
CA LEU A 17 0.64 -10.26 -19.82
C LEU A 17 -0.75 -10.89 -19.89
N ASP A 18 -0.78 -12.17 -20.29
CA ASP A 18 -2.02 -12.94 -20.32
C ASP A 18 -2.37 -13.42 -18.91
N ALA A 19 -3.25 -12.70 -18.22
CA ALA A 19 -3.71 -13.04 -16.88
C ALA A 19 -5.11 -13.65 -16.92
N THR A 20 -5.31 -14.74 -16.20
CA THR A 20 -6.61 -15.42 -16.07
C THR A 20 -7.39 -14.92 -14.85
N SER A 21 -6.70 -14.49 -13.82
CA SER A 21 -7.28 -13.82 -12.66
C SER A 21 -6.33 -12.77 -12.09
N ILE A 22 -6.88 -11.70 -11.53
CA ILE A 22 -6.10 -10.65 -10.88
C ILE A 22 -6.79 -10.30 -9.57
N ARG A 23 -6.01 -10.16 -8.51
CA ARG A 23 -6.46 -9.71 -7.19
C ARG A 23 -5.59 -8.55 -6.74
N ILE A 24 -6.25 -7.49 -6.29
CA ILE A 24 -5.61 -6.35 -5.63
C ILE A 24 -6.33 -6.10 -4.31
N GLY A 25 -5.62 -5.64 -3.32
CA GLY A 25 -6.19 -5.32 -2.03
C GLY A 25 -5.35 -4.27 -1.29
N LEU A 26 -6.01 -3.53 -0.42
CA LEU A 26 -5.36 -2.63 0.52
C LEU A 26 -6.05 -2.81 1.87
N ASP A 27 -5.28 -3.22 2.86
CA ASP A 27 -5.71 -3.20 4.25
C ASP A 27 -5.51 -1.81 4.83
N ILE A 28 -6.34 -1.41 5.81
CA ILE A 28 -6.26 -0.08 6.42
C ILE A 28 -4.92 0.16 7.12
N ASP A 29 -4.31 -0.89 7.64
CA ASP A 29 -3.01 -0.84 8.32
C ASP A 29 -1.82 -1.10 7.38
N SER A 30 -2.08 -1.30 6.08
CA SER A 30 -1.02 -1.55 5.10
C SER A 30 -0.58 -0.27 4.41
N PHE A 31 0.71 -0.05 4.36
CA PHE A 31 1.34 1.04 3.60
C PHE A 31 1.54 0.70 2.11
N ALA A 32 1.16 -0.49 1.68
CA ALA A 32 1.29 -0.95 0.31
C ALA A 32 0.07 -1.72 -0.16
N TRP A 33 -0.34 -1.49 -1.40
CA TRP A 33 -1.32 -2.33 -2.08
C TRP A 33 -0.75 -3.73 -2.28
N SER A 34 -1.52 -4.75 -2.02
CA SER A 34 -1.19 -6.12 -2.40
C SER A 34 -1.64 -6.43 -3.83
N PHE A 35 -0.88 -7.25 -4.51
CA PHE A 35 -1.13 -7.67 -5.89
C PHE A 35 -0.86 -9.15 -6.07
N SER A 36 -1.74 -9.83 -6.80
CA SER A 36 -1.53 -11.20 -7.26
C SER A 36 -2.23 -11.41 -8.59
N ALA A 37 -1.59 -12.10 -9.52
CA ALA A 37 -2.18 -12.46 -10.80
C ALA A 37 -1.80 -13.90 -11.19
N ASP A 38 -2.79 -14.65 -11.66
CA ASP A 38 -2.59 -15.96 -12.27
C ASP A 38 -2.38 -15.78 -13.77
N LEU A 39 -1.23 -16.20 -14.28
CA LEU A 39 -0.82 -16.02 -15.65
C LEU A 39 -1.12 -17.25 -16.50
N PHE A 40 -1.50 -17.01 -17.75
CA PHE A 40 -1.61 -18.03 -18.76
C PHE A 40 -0.28 -18.17 -19.52
N GLY A 41 0.31 -19.38 -19.43
CA GLY A 41 1.51 -19.72 -20.15
C GLY A 41 2.83 -19.23 -19.56
N ARG A 42 3.90 -19.94 -19.92
CA ARG A 42 5.26 -19.67 -19.46
C ARG A 42 5.82 -18.34 -19.98
N THR A 43 5.44 -17.94 -21.17
CA THR A 43 5.90 -16.70 -21.79
C THR A 43 5.57 -15.47 -20.97
N SER A 44 4.35 -15.37 -20.43
CA SER A 44 3.94 -14.27 -19.55
C SER A 44 4.72 -14.27 -18.24
N LEU A 45 5.03 -15.46 -17.68
CA LEU A 45 5.88 -15.56 -16.51
C LEU A 45 7.31 -15.06 -16.80
N ASP A 46 7.92 -15.51 -17.89
CA ASP A 46 9.31 -15.15 -18.22
C ASP A 46 9.48 -13.64 -18.45
N LEU A 47 8.41 -12.94 -18.86
CA LEU A 47 8.39 -11.47 -18.97
C LEU A 47 8.30 -10.77 -17.61
N ALA A 48 7.51 -11.32 -16.68
CA ALA A 48 7.16 -10.69 -15.41
C ALA A 48 8.04 -11.15 -14.23
N ALA A 49 8.72 -12.29 -14.34
CA ALA A 49 9.53 -12.84 -13.25
C ALA A 49 10.67 -11.88 -12.85
N PRO A 50 10.91 -11.70 -11.54
CA PRO A 50 12.10 -11.01 -11.07
C PRO A 50 13.38 -11.62 -11.63
N ASP A 51 14.37 -10.79 -11.90
CA ASP A 51 15.67 -11.21 -12.40
C ASP A 51 16.82 -10.67 -11.51
N ALA A 52 18.05 -10.82 -11.96
CA ALA A 52 19.24 -10.34 -11.25
C ALA A 52 19.26 -8.82 -11.01
N ASN A 53 18.46 -8.06 -11.74
CA ASN A 53 18.32 -6.60 -11.58
C ASN A 53 17.21 -6.23 -10.57
N GLY A 54 16.51 -7.22 -10.01
CA GLY A 54 15.48 -7.04 -9.00
C GLY A 54 14.05 -7.32 -9.52
N PRO A 55 13.05 -6.81 -8.79
CA PRO A 55 11.65 -7.00 -9.12
C PRO A 55 11.28 -6.25 -10.40
N LYS A 56 10.47 -6.89 -11.25
CA LYS A 56 9.85 -6.23 -12.41
C LYS A 56 8.69 -5.35 -11.96
N THR A 57 8.47 -4.26 -12.66
CA THR A 57 7.28 -3.43 -12.44
C THR A 57 6.21 -3.81 -13.45
N VAL A 58 4.99 -4.01 -12.96
CA VAL A 58 3.80 -4.20 -13.80
C VAL A 58 2.83 -3.06 -13.59
N GLU A 59 2.10 -2.72 -14.64
CA GLU A 59 1.03 -1.73 -14.61
C GLU A 59 -0.28 -2.44 -14.89
N LEU A 60 -1.22 -2.29 -13.97
CA LEU A 60 -2.57 -2.82 -14.04
C LEU A 60 -3.56 -1.68 -14.25
N GLU A 61 -4.39 -1.78 -15.25
CA GLU A 61 -5.51 -0.87 -15.47
C GLU A 61 -6.83 -1.63 -15.38
N ILE A 62 -7.76 -1.10 -14.60
CA ILE A 62 -9.14 -1.62 -14.47
C ILE A 62 -10.09 -0.45 -14.63
N ASN A 63 -10.88 -0.44 -15.69
CA ASN A 63 -11.91 0.58 -15.96
C ASN A 63 -11.36 2.03 -15.91
N GLY A 64 -10.13 2.25 -16.38
CA GLY A 64 -9.46 3.55 -16.37
C GLY A 64 -8.72 3.89 -15.08
N TRP A 65 -8.81 3.07 -14.03
CA TRP A 65 -7.97 3.20 -12.85
C TRP A 65 -6.68 2.42 -13.06
N THR A 66 -5.55 3.03 -12.79
CA THR A 66 -4.23 2.44 -13.04
C THR A 66 -3.45 2.29 -11.74
N TRP A 67 -2.82 1.13 -11.55
CA TRP A 67 -1.91 0.81 -10.44
C TRP A 67 -0.57 0.36 -10.96
N ARG A 68 0.49 0.58 -10.17
CA ARG A 68 1.82 0.04 -10.42
C ARG A 68 2.26 -0.83 -9.27
N PHE A 69 2.71 -2.05 -9.61
CA PHE A 69 3.16 -3.05 -8.65
C PHE A 69 4.56 -3.54 -8.97
N LEU A 70 5.30 -3.88 -7.93
CA LEU A 70 6.52 -4.67 -8.02
C LEU A 70 6.13 -6.15 -8.02
N VAL A 71 6.64 -6.93 -8.94
CA VAL A 71 6.54 -8.38 -8.91
C VAL A 71 7.69 -8.91 -8.08
N GLU A 72 7.40 -9.34 -6.86
CA GLU A 72 8.40 -9.77 -5.90
C GLU A 72 8.61 -11.28 -5.91
N ARG A 73 7.56 -12.01 -6.21
CA ARG A 73 7.55 -13.47 -6.15
C ARG A 73 6.78 -14.06 -7.32
N TYR A 74 7.17 -15.27 -7.67
CA TYR A 74 6.38 -16.10 -8.56
C TYR A 74 6.34 -17.54 -8.05
N SER A 75 5.32 -18.26 -8.43
CA SER A 75 5.21 -19.69 -8.25
C SER A 75 4.67 -20.34 -9.53
N GLY A 76 5.08 -21.56 -9.76
CA GLY A 76 4.55 -22.36 -10.86
C GLY A 76 4.18 -23.75 -10.34
N SER A 77 3.03 -24.23 -10.76
CA SER A 77 2.56 -25.57 -10.41
C SER A 77 1.79 -26.16 -11.58
N GLY A 78 1.83 -27.45 -11.69
CA GLY A 78 1.03 -28.14 -12.69
C GLY A 78 1.70 -29.37 -13.28
N LYS A 79 0.94 -30.05 -14.12
CA LYS A 79 1.39 -31.18 -14.91
C LYS A 79 1.00 -30.91 -16.36
N HIS A 80 1.97 -31.07 -17.26
CA HIS A 80 1.70 -30.86 -18.68
C HIS A 80 0.40 -31.58 -19.11
N PRO A 81 -0.53 -30.94 -19.84
CA PRO A 81 -0.47 -29.57 -20.36
C PRO A 81 -1.10 -28.50 -19.45
N SER A 82 -1.42 -28.80 -18.20
CA SER A 82 -2.14 -27.90 -17.26
C SER A 82 -1.16 -27.24 -16.28
N GLU A 83 -0.37 -26.30 -16.76
CA GLU A 83 0.53 -25.51 -15.93
C GLU A 83 -0.15 -24.20 -15.51
N ARG A 84 0.08 -23.78 -14.26
CA ARG A 84 -0.38 -22.53 -13.70
C ARG A 84 0.80 -21.76 -13.14
N TYR A 85 0.82 -20.47 -13.41
CA TYR A 85 1.84 -19.58 -12.92
C TYR A 85 1.18 -18.42 -12.20
N THR A 86 1.65 -18.10 -11.01
CA THR A 86 1.14 -16.99 -10.21
C THR A 86 2.28 -16.05 -9.93
N ILE A 87 2.08 -14.76 -10.17
CA ILE A 87 2.95 -13.69 -9.73
C ILE A 87 2.29 -12.94 -8.58
N SER A 88 3.10 -12.45 -7.65
CA SER A 88 2.61 -11.65 -6.52
C SER A 88 3.62 -10.59 -6.12
N GLY A 89 3.11 -9.56 -5.46
CA GLY A 89 3.94 -8.45 -5.00
C GLY A 89 3.12 -7.33 -4.37
N ALA A 90 3.69 -6.15 -4.35
CA ALA A 90 3.13 -4.99 -3.68
C ALA A 90 3.30 -3.70 -4.50
N SER A 91 2.63 -2.63 -4.11
CA SER A 91 2.85 -1.31 -4.71
C SER A 91 4.28 -0.82 -4.45
N ARG A 92 4.71 0.16 -5.23
CA ARG A 92 6.09 0.66 -5.21
C ARG A 92 6.54 1.21 -3.86
N THR A 93 5.62 1.61 -2.99
CA THR A 93 5.92 2.02 -1.59
C THR A 93 6.67 0.95 -0.80
N GLN A 94 6.60 -0.32 -1.20
CA GLN A 94 7.41 -1.42 -0.67
C GLN A 94 8.92 -1.18 -0.81
N LEU A 95 9.36 -0.37 -1.78
CA LEU A 95 10.77 0.01 -1.94
C LEU A 95 11.33 0.80 -0.75
N LEU A 96 10.47 1.37 0.10
CA LEU A 96 10.87 2.07 1.32
C LEU A 96 10.98 1.16 2.55
N ASP A 97 10.66 -0.12 2.39
CA ASP A 97 10.75 -1.11 3.47
C ASP A 97 11.68 -2.28 3.08
N ALA A 98 11.88 -3.19 4.02
CA ALA A 98 12.65 -4.42 3.77
C ALA A 98 11.97 -5.30 2.70
N PRO A 99 12.75 -5.96 1.84
CA PRO A 99 14.22 -6.05 1.83
C PRO A 99 14.93 -4.94 1.03
N TYR A 100 14.20 -3.97 0.46
CA TYR A 100 14.74 -3.02 -0.53
C TYR A 100 15.43 -1.81 0.13
N ALA A 101 14.84 -1.27 1.19
CA ALA A 101 15.41 -0.14 1.90
C ALA A 101 16.37 -0.57 3.01
N PRO A 102 17.51 0.13 3.15
CA PRO A 102 18.44 -0.14 4.26
C PRO A 102 17.82 0.31 5.59
N LYS A 103 18.10 -0.45 6.63
CA LYS A 103 17.78 -0.05 7.99
C LYS A 103 18.73 1.07 8.46
N ARG A 104 18.18 2.00 9.21
CA ARG A 104 18.88 3.18 9.74
C ARG A 104 18.65 3.30 11.24
N SER A 105 19.52 4.04 11.91
CA SER A 105 19.39 4.41 13.31
C SER A 105 19.72 5.88 13.44
N ALA A 106 18.91 6.63 14.14
CA ALA A 106 19.15 8.04 14.38
C ALA A 106 18.47 8.53 15.67
N VAL A 107 18.93 9.67 16.15
CA VAL A 107 18.32 10.45 17.23
C VAL A 107 18.30 11.90 16.77
N ASN A 108 17.21 12.62 17.02
CA ASN A 108 17.14 14.03 16.67
C ASN A 108 18.00 14.86 17.64
N THR A 109 18.94 15.61 17.09
CA THR A 109 19.85 16.48 17.88
C THR A 109 19.31 17.89 18.08
N ALA A 110 18.31 18.27 17.28
CA ALA A 110 17.60 19.54 17.35
C ALA A 110 16.10 19.31 17.37
N PRO A 111 15.28 20.28 17.84
CA PRO A 111 13.84 20.19 17.70
C PRO A 111 13.45 20.07 16.22
N LEU A 112 12.55 19.11 15.92
CA LEU A 112 12.01 18.85 14.58
C LEU A 112 10.51 18.67 14.68
N ASN A 113 9.78 18.92 13.59
CA ASN A 113 8.39 18.52 13.48
C ASN A 113 8.31 17.07 12.96
N ALA A 114 7.26 16.35 13.32
CA ALA A 114 7.08 14.98 12.87
C ALA A 114 7.07 14.87 11.34
N ARG A 115 6.46 15.83 10.64
CA ARG A 115 6.50 15.93 9.19
C ARG A 115 7.92 16.07 8.64
N GLN A 116 8.78 16.87 9.27
CA GLN A 116 10.19 17.01 8.86
C GLN A 116 10.94 15.68 8.97
N VAL A 117 10.66 14.90 10.00
CA VAL A 117 11.26 13.56 10.13
C VAL A 117 10.82 12.65 8.99
N VAL A 118 9.55 12.71 8.57
CA VAL A 118 9.06 11.94 7.43
C VAL A 118 9.72 12.39 6.13
N ASP A 119 9.83 13.68 5.90
CA ASP A 119 10.51 14.25 4.72
C ASP A 119 11.99 13.81 4.68
N ASP A 120 12.68 13.78 5.83
CA ASP A 120 14.06 13.31 5.94
C ASP A 120 14.21 11.81 5.60
N GLN A 121 13.20 10.98 5.94
CA GLN A 121 13.22 9.56 5.55
C GLN A 121 13.11 9.38 4.03
N LEU A 122 12.41 10.28 3.35
CA LEU A 122 12.16 10.23 1.91
C LEU A 122 13.25 10.91 1.07
N GLN A 123 14.18 11.60 1.73
CA GLN A 123 15.27 12.30 1.04
C GLN A 123 16.06 11.34 0.13
N TYR A 124 16.21 11.71 -1.14
CA TYR A 124 16.90 10.92 -2.19
C TYR A 124 16.24 9.59 -2.57
N THR A 125 15.03 9.31 -2.11
CA THR A 125 14.31 8.07 -2.48
C THR A 125 13.47 8.19 -3.75
N GLY A 126 13.15 9.42 -4.15
CA GLY A 126 12.22 9.70 -5.25
C GLY A 126 10.74 9.64 -4.83
N PHE A 127 10.46 9.31 -3.58
CA PHE A 127 9.10 9.31 -3.04
C PHE A 127 8.72 10.67 -2.46
N SER A 128 7.43 10.95 -2.50
CA SER A 128 6.83 12.13 -1.89
C SER A 128 5.73 11.75 -0.91
N VAL A 129 5.52 12.61 0.08
CA VAL A 129 4.45 12.46 1.07
C VAL A 129 3.55 13.69 1.08
N SER A 130 2.26 13.46 1.13
CA SER A 130 1.26 14.48 1.45
C SER A 130 0.81 14.27 2.88
N TRP A 131 1.07 15.27 3.73
CA TRP A 131 0.59 15.31 5.11
C TRP A 131 -0.06 16.66 5.31
N ASP A 132 -1.34 16.72 4.99
CA ASP A 132 -2.10 17.96 4.98
C ASP A 132 -2.86 18.15 6.30
N VAL A 133 -2.21 18.82 7.23
CA VAL A 133 -2.77 19.11 8.56
C VAL A 133 -3.99 20.02 8.47
N GLU A 134 -4.07 20.90 7.47
CA GLU A 134 -5.12 21.91 7.35
C GLU A 134 -6.43 21.32 6.82
N ASN A 135 -6.35 20.28 5.98
CA ASN A 135 -7.51 19.64 5.35
C ASN A 135 -7.83 18.27 5.98
N MET A 136 -8.01 18.22 7.30
CA MET A 136 -8.38 17.04 8.06
C MET A 136 -7.30 15.92 8.11
N GLY A 137 -6.04 16.24 7.84
CA GLY A 137 -4.93 15.34 8.09
C GLY A 137 -4.65 15.19 9.59
N PRO A 138 -3.89 14.15 10.00
CA PRO A 138 -3.46 14.01 11.38
C PRO A 138 -2.61 15.22 11.80
N PRO A 139 -2.64 15.61 13.08
CA PRO A 139 -1.89 16.76 13.56
C PRO A 139 -0.38 16.54 13.41
N ASP A 140 0.34 17.58 13.08
CA ASP A 140 1.80 17.64 13.21
C ASP A 140 2.18 18.13 14.61
N TRP A 141 3.32 17.72 15.14
CA TRP A 141 3.78 18.13 16.45
C TRP A 141 5.30 18.26 16.50
N THR A 142 5.78 19.05 17.45
CA THR A 142 7.20 19.26 17.67
C THR A 142 7.79 18.13 18.52
N LEU A 143 8.87 17.57 18.06
CA LEU A 143 9.73 16.60 18.76
C LEU A 143 10.91 17.36 19.34
N PRO A 144 11.03 17.54 20.66
CA PRO A 144 12.18 18.17 21.29
C PRO A 144 13.47 17.43 20.96
N ALA A 145 14.61 18.13 21.05
CA ALA A 145 15.91 17.53 20.85
C ALA A 145 16.11 16.31 21.78
N GLY A 146 16.56 15.19 21.23
CA GLY A 146 16.76 13.94 21.95
C GLY A 146 15.48 13.15 22.28
N ALA A 147 14.29 13.68 21.98
CA ALA A 147 13.03 13.01 22.30
C ALA A 147 12.62 11.94 21.28
N PHE A 148 13.15 12.00 20.08
CA PHE A 148 12.86 11.03 19.04
C PHE A 148 14.10 10.24 18.66
N SER A 149 14.00 8.92 18.74
CA SER A 149 15.07 8.01 18.30
C SER A 149 14.47 6.75 17.72
N TYR A 150 15.18 6.18 16.77
CA TYR A 150 14.88 4.86 16.21
C TYR A 150 16.18 4.08 15.95
N GLN A 151 16.09 2.77 16.02
CA GLN A 151 17.21 1.87 15.81
C GLN A 151 16.78 0.74 14.87
N ASP A 152 17.63 0.43 13.88
CA ASP A 152 17.47 -0.65 12.92
C ASP A 152 16.09 -0.65 12.21
N GLN A 153 15.58 0.54 11.87
CA GLN A 153 14.31 0.71 11.18
C GLN A 153 14.51 1.17 9.74
N THR A 154 13.63 0.68 8.86
CA THR A 154 13.55 1.16 7.49
C THR A 154 12.84 2.52 7.44
N PRO A 155 13.00 3.30 6.35
CA PRO A 155 12.25 4.55 6.18
C PRO A 155 10.75 4.39 6.38
N MET A 156 10.15 3.33 5.80
CA MET A 156 8.72 3.10 5.92
C MET A 156 8.28 2.79 7.35
N GLN A 157 9.05 2.01 8.10
CA GLN A 157 8.74 1.71 9.50
C GLN A 157 8.73 2.97 10.38
N VAL A 158 9.65 3.90 10.11
CA VAL A 158 9.68 5.19 10.81
C VAL A 158 8.45 6.04 10.45
N ILE A 159 8.10 6.11 9.16
CA ILE A 159 6.95 6.87 8.66
C ILE A 159 5.64 6.33 9.23
N VAL A 160 5.43 5.02 9.17
CA VAL A 160 4.24 4.36 9.70
C VAL A 160 4.09 4.62 11.19
N LYS A 161 5.18 4.49 11.96
CA LYS A 161 5.17 4.74 13.40
C LYS A 161 4.79 6.19 13.75
N LEU A 162 5.30 7.17 12.99
CA LEU A 162 4.91 8.58 13.19
C LEU A 162 3.45 8.83 12.81
N ALA A 163 2.98 8.23 11.72
CA ALA A 163 1.57 8.32 11.34
C ALA A 163 0.66 7.72 12.42
N GLU A 164 0.99 6.55 12.95
CA GLU A 164 0.23 5.88 14.02
C GLU A 164 0.16 6.72 15.31
N VAL A 165 1.27 7.33 15.72
CA VAL A 165 1.30 8.23 16.89
C VAL A 165 0.36 9.42 16.71
N ALA A 166 0.23 9.92 15.47
CA ALA A 166 -0.71 10.98 15.11
C ALA A 166 -2.17 10.49 14.96
N GLY A 167 -2.43 9.20 15.17
CA GLY A 167 -3.74 8.60 14.90
C GLY A 167 -4.05 8.45 13.40
N GLY A 168 -3.02 8.43 12.58
CA GLY A 168 -3.10 8.34 11.13
C GLY A 168 -2.70 6.99 10.56
N ILE A 169 -2.85 6.89 9.26
CA ILE A 169 -2.44 5.75 8.42
C ILE A 169 -1.66 6.28 7.22
N VAL A 170 -0.81 5.43 6.66
CA VAL A 170 -0.10 5.71 5.41
C VAL A 170 -0.87 5.09 4.26
N ARG A 171 -1.35 5.92 3.33
CA ARG A 171 -2.05 5.46 2.13
C ARG A 171 -1.14 5.61 0.90
N PRO A 172 -0.80 4.51 0.23
CA PRO A 172 0.03 4.55 -0.97
C PRO A 172 -0.73 5.15 -2.16
N GLY A 173 -0.02 5.88 -3.02
CA GLY A 173 -0.51 6.27 -4.34
C GLY A 173 -0.82 5.07 -5.22
N LEU A 174 -1.56 5.30 -6.29
CA LEU A 174 -1.92 4.22 -7.24
C LEU A 174 -0.79 3.99 -8.26
N MET A 175 -0.33 5.05 -8.90
CA MET A 175 0.66 5.02 -9.99
C MET A 175 1.99 5.65 -9.59
N ASP A 176 1.92 6.65 -8.72
CA ASP A 176 3.03 7.53 -8.42
C ASP A 176 3.86 7.01 -7.25
N ASP A 177 5.10 7.43 -7.17
CA ASP A 177 5.95 7.23 -6.02
C ASP A 177 5.56 8.25 -4.92
N SER A 178 4.29 8.19 -4.53
CA SER A 178 3.68 9.09 -3.54
C SER A 178 2.93 8.31 -2.48
N MET A 179 2.76 8.95 -1.33
CA MET A 179 1.91 8.47 -0.26
C MET A 179 1.20 9.64 0.42
N THR A 180 0.11 9.35 1.09
CA THR A 180 -0.65 10.34 1.87
C THR A 180 -0.83 9.83 3.28
N ILE A 181 -0.55 10.67 4.27
CA ILE A 181 -0.87 10.40 5.67
C ILE A 181 -2.26 10.96 5.94
N LEU A 182 -3.18 10.06 6.25
CA LEU A 182 -4.60 10.34 6.48
C LEU A 182 -4.97 9.96 7.92
N PRO A 183 -5.98 10.59 8.52
CA PRO A 183 -6.51 10.12 9.79
C PRO A 183 -7.10 8.72 9.61
N ARG A 184 -6.89 7.85 10.59
CA ARG A 184 -7.43 6.47 10.59
C ARG A 184 -8.95 6.48 10.53
N TYR A 185 -9.57 7.43 11.22
CA TYR A 185 -11.01 7.68 11.22
C TYR A 185 -11.25 9.13 10.87
N ARG A 186 -12.13 9.37 9.90
CA ARG A 186 -12.52 10.72 9.49
C ARG A 186 -13.21 11.48 10.62
N GLU A 187 -13.99 10.75 11.41
CA GLU A 187 -14.70 11.28 12.57
C GLU A 187 -14.44 10.38 13.77
N ALA A 188 -14.38 10.97 14.95
CA ALA A 188 -14.23 10.22 16.19
C ALA A 188 -15.45 9.30 16.41
N THR A 189 -15.21 8.14 16.98
CA THR A 189 -16.21 7.06 17.13
C THR A 189 -17.49 7.51 17.85
N TRP A 190 -17.39 8.47 18.75
CA TRP A 190 -18.54 9.03 19.49
C TRP A 190 -19.43 9.95 18.65
N TYR A 191 -19.03 10.30 17.42
CA TYR A 191 -19.84 11.06 16.46
C TYR A 191 -20.46 10.19 15.36
N TRP A 192 -20.19 8.88 15.33
CA TRP A 192 -20.63 8.00 14.26
C TRP A 192 -22.15 7.92 14.12
N ASP A 193 -22.89 8.02 15.24
CA ASP A 193 -24.36 8.00 15.20
C ASP A 193 -24.97 9.19 14.45
N THR A 194 -24.22 10.29 14.33
CA THR A 194 -24.62 11.52 13.65
C THR A 194 -23.89 11.75 12.33
N ALA A 195 -22.93 10.90 12.02
CA ALA A 195 -22.13 11.01 10.80
C ALA A 195 -22.97 10.80 9.54
N ILE A 196 -22.78 11.66 8.55
CA ILE A 196 -23.39 11.48 7.23
C ILE A 196 -22.56 10.44 6.47
N PRO A 197 -23.12 9.30 6.08
CA PRO A 197 -22.37 8.29 5.37
C PRO A 197 -21.91 8.80 3.99
N ASP A 198 -20.64 8.59 3.65
CA ASP A 198 -20.08 8.96 2.36
C ASP A 198 -20.71 8.15 1.21
N ARG A 199 -21.15 6.94 1.49
CA ARG A 199 -21.80 6.05 0.54
C ARG A 199 -22.89 5.23 1.20
N ILE A 200 -24.03 5.13 0.52
CA ILE A 200 -25.12 4.25 0.91
C ILE A 200 -25.20 3.13 -0.14
N ILE A 201 -25.09 1.90 0.30
CA ILE A 201 -25.26 0.71 -0.55
C ILE A 201 -26.73 0.28 -0.43
N PRO A 202 -27.55 0.40 -1.49
CA PRO A 202 -28.94 -0.05 -1.44
C PRO A 202 -29.03 -1.55 -1.16
N ALA A 203 -29.92 -1.96 -0.28
CA ALA A 203 -30.11 -3.37 0.08
C ALA A 203 -30.38 -4.27 -1.15
N ALA A 204 -30.98 -3.70 -2.19
CA ALA A 204 -31.30 -4.42 -3.43
C ALA A 204 -30.08 -4.91 -4.23
N ILE A 205 -28.88 -4.35 -3.98
CA ILE A 205 -27.65 -4.78 -4.65
C ILE A 205 -26.74 -5.61 -3.75
N VAL A 206 -27.13 -5.85 -2.50
CA VAL A 206 -26.41 -6.72 -1.56
C VAL A 206 -26.84 -8.16 -1.80
N ALA A 207 -25.96 -8.95 -2.42
CA ALA A 207 -26.25 -10.35 -2.73
C ALA A 207 -26.11 -11.25 -1.49
N GLU A 208 -25.17 -10.92 -0.62
CA GLU A 208 -24.87 -11.69 0.60
C GLU A 208 -24.26 -10.76 1.64
N TRP A 209 -24.58 -10.96 2.90
CA TRP A 209 -23.92 -10.29 4.02
C TRP A 209 -23.80 -11.24 5.22
N GLY A 210 -22.78 -11.04 6.03
CA GLY A 210 -22.57 -11.75 7.27
C GLY A 210 -22.19 -10.77 8.37
N SER A 211 -22.57 -11.08 9.61
CA SER A 211 -22.10 -10.35 10.77
C SER A 211 -21.61 -11.33 11.83
N GLU A 212 -20.50 -10.98 12.47
CA GLU A 212 -19.96 -11.71 13.60
C GLU A 212 -19.78 -10.72 14.77
N TRP A 213 -20.18 -11.15 15.96
CA TRP A 213 -19.95 -10.40 17.16
C TRP A 213 -19.12 -11.22 18.14
N SER A 214 -18.05 -10.65 18.65
CA SER A 214 -17.26 -11.23 19.73
C SER A 214 -17.08 -10.23 20.84
N PRO A 215 -17.12 -10.67 22.13
CA PRO A 215 -16.87 -9.77 23.24
C PRO A 215 -15.42 -9.28 23.20
N GLN A 216 -15.25 -7.98 23.31
CA GLN A 216 -13.93 -7.36 23.46
C GLN A 216 -13.49 -7.47 24.92
N PRO A 217 -12.23 -7.80 25.22
CA PRO A 217 -11.72 -7.74 26.59
C PRO A 217 -11.81 -6.29 27.09
N ALA A 218 -12.34 -6.10 28.28
CA ALA A 218 -12.32 -4.80 28.92
C ALA A 218 -10.87 -4.45 29.28
N TRP A 219 -10.41 -3.33 28.76
CA TRP A 219 -9.12 -2.76 29.17
C TRP A 219 -9.34 -2.05 30.51
N ASN A 220 -8.67 -2.53 31.54
CA ASN A 220 -8.59 -1.86 32.83
C ASN A 220 -7.42 -0.89 32.85
#